data_cfd7cda328291e818ace53844102769c
#
_entry.id   cfd7cda328291e818ace53844102769c
#
_cell.length_a   1.000
_cell.length_b   1.000
_cell.length_c   1.000
_cell.angle_alpha   90.00
_cell.angle_beta   90.00
_cell.angle_gamma   90.00
#
_symmetry.space_group_name_H-M   'P 1'
#
loop_
_entity.id
_entity.type
_entity.pdbx_description
1 polymer ?
#
loop_
_entity_poly.entity_id
_entity_poly.type
_entity_poly.pdbx_seq_one_letter_code
_entity_poly.pdbx_strand_id
1 'polypeptide(L)'
;MPPKKAASKKASSKPPAAPKATTSTKTTKKSSTRKETTRKIEDAANRLGTITAAQKAEVLIEALPYLQRFWDKNIVVKYGGNAMTDVSLQEDFAEDITLLKLVGMNPVVVHGGGPQINSLLSKIGKEGQFIQGMRVTDDETLDVVEMVLGGLVNQEIVSLINKAGGKAVGLTGKDGNFIHARKMTIPPRKISAKKLISASSAKS
;
A
#
# COMPACT_ATOMS: atom_id res chain seq x y z
N MET A 1 2.62 -71.12 -40.52
CA MET A 1 2.23 -70.01 -41.40
C MET A 1 2.47 -68.69 -40.64
N PRO A 2 3.41 -67.82 -41.05
CA PRO A 2 3.65 -66.55 -40.43
C PRO A 2 2.76 -65.47 -41.06
N PRO A 3 2.37 -64.38 -40.27
CA PRO A 3 1.58 -63.29 -40.77
C PRO A 3 2.43 -62.21 -41.47
N LYS A 4 1.81 -61.60 -42.46
CA LYS A 4 2.36 -60.58 -43.37
C LYS A 4 2.74 -59.28 -42.70
N LYS A 5 3.92 -58.74 -43.07
CA LYS A 5 4.40 -57.35 -42.77
C LYS A 5 3.51 -56.31 -43.46
N ALA A 6 3.00 -55.35 -42.69
CA ALA A 6 2.41 -54.12 -43.20
C ALA A 6 3.46 -53.02 -43.24
N ALA A 7 3.61 -52.37 -44.38
CA ALA A 7 4.57 -51.25 -44.58
C ALA A 7 4.03 -49.94 -44.01
N SER A 8 4.77 -49.30 -43.13
CA SER A 8 4.44 -47.98 -42.59
C SER A 8 5.06 -46.88 -43.49
N LYS A 9 4.19 -46.01 -44.04
CA LYS A 9 4.56 -44.80 -44.76
C LYS A 9 5.12 -43.77 -43.78
N LYS A 10 6.39 -43.38 -43.96
CA LYS A 10 6.99 -42.20 -43.31
C LYS A 10 6.34 -40.91 -43.85
N ALA A 11 5.62 -40.21 -43.04
CA ALA A 11 5.24 -38.81 -43.28
C ALA A 11 6.34 -37.90 -42.68
N SER A 12 7.03 -37.14 -43.53
CA SER A 12 8.00 -36.13 -43.14
C SER A 12 7.23 -34.86 -42.73
N SER A 13 7.19 -34.57 -41.42
CA SER A 13 6.69 -33.31 -40.91
C SER A 13 7.86 -32.33 -40.72
N LYS A 14 7.80 -31.26 -41.49
CA LYS A 14 8.69 -30.09 -41.37
C LYS A 14 8.53 -29.43 -40.01
N PRO A 15 9.61 -29.06 -39.29
CA PRO A 15 9.47 -28.38 -38.00
C PRO A 15 8.91 -26.96 -38.16
N PRO A 16 8.09 -26.48 -37.22
CA PRO A 16 7.56 -25.11 -37.24
C PRO A 16 8.67 -24.10 -37.06
N ALA A 17 8.60 -23.00 -37.81
CA ALA A 17 9.54 -21.89 -37.74
C ALA A 17 9.51 -21.20 -36.35
N ALA A 18 10.66 -20.93 -35.79
CA ALA A 18 10.84 -20.19 -34.54
C ALA A 18 10.24 -18.77 -34.62
N PRO A 19 9.59 -18.28 -33.56
CA PRO A 19 9.06 -16.91 -33.54
C PRO A 19 10.21 -15.91 -33.57
N LYS A 20 10.12 -14.97 -34.51
CA LYS A 20 11.07 -13.83 -34.59
C LYS A 20 10.97 -12.99 -33.33
N ALA A 21 12.07 -12.88 -32.57
CA ALA A 21 12.19 -12.04 -31.41
C ALA A 21 11.99 -10.56 -31.79
N THR A 22 10.93 -9.95 -31.30
CA THR A 22 10.68 -8.52 -31.39
C THR A 22 11.51 -7.78 -30.36
N THR A 23 12.69 -7.32 -30.77
CA THR A 23 13.67 -6.57 -29.94
C THR A 23 13.38 -5.05 -29.92
N SER A 24 12.11 -4.63 -29.87
CA SER A 24 11.77 -3.21 -29.98
C SER A 24 11.21 -2.55 -28.72
N THR A 25 10.87 -3.30 -27.65
CA THR A 25 10.11 -2.74 -26.52
C THR A 25 10.96 -2.28 -25.33
N LYS A 26 12.25 -2.59 -25.31
CA LYS A 26 13.13 -2.24 -24.15
C LYS A 26 13.72 -0.82 -24.20
N THR A 27 13.87 -0.23 -25.38
CA THR A 27 14.55 1.06 -25.54
C THR A 27 13.60 2.25 -25.27
N THR A 28 12.33 2.14 -25.63
CA THR A 28 11.32 3.18 -25.41
C THR A 28 10.96 3.38 -23.93
N LYS A 29 10.91 2.30 -23.14
CA LYS A 29 10.58 2.38 -21.70
C LYS A 29 11.68 3.06 -20.89
N LYS A 30 12.95 2.85 -21.26
CA LYS A 30 14.11 3.46 -20.59
C LYS A 30 14.27 4.97 -20.88
N SER A 31 13.82 5.44 -22.05
CA SER A 31 13.84 6.87 -22.40
C SER A 31 12.72 7.66 -21.75
N SER A 32 11.53 7.05 -21.54
CA SER A 32 10.39 7.71 -20.86
C SER A 32 10.68 7.90 -19.37
N THR A 33 11.24 6.91 -18.69
CA THR A 33 11.61 7.00 -17.27
C THR A 33 12.69 8.05 -17.03
N ARG A 34 13.66 8.17 -17.93
CA ARG A 34 14.72 9.19 -17.81
C ARG A 34 14.16 10.61 -18.00
N LYS A 35 13.22 10.82 -18.94
CA LYS A 35 12.58 12.11 -19.17
C LYS A 35 11.68 12.51 -17.97
N GLU A 36 10.98 11.56 -17.38
CA GLU A 36 10.14 11.78 -16.20
C GLU A 36 10.99 12.14 -14.98
N THR A 37 12.11 11.47 -14.76
CA THR A 37 13.05 11.79 -13.68
C THR A 37 13.66 13.18 -13.88
N THR A 38 14.04 13.55 -15.10
CA THR A 38 14.59 14.90 -15.40
C THR A 38 13.55 15.98 -15.12
N ARG A 39 12.29 15.77 -15.52
CA ARG A 39 11.19 16.71 -15.27
C ARG A 39 10.91 16.87 -13.77
N LYS A 40 10.91 15.79 -12.99
CA LYS A 40 10.74 15.86 -11.53
C LYS A 40 11.89 16.63 -10.86
N ILE A 41 13.12 16.50 -11.34
CA ILE A 41 14.28 17.26 -10.86
C ILE A 41 14.13 18.75 -11.19
N GLU A 42 13.67 19.08 -12.39
CA GLU A 42 13.44 20.47 -12.82
C GLU A 42 12.28 21.10 -12.03
N ASP A 43 11.19 20.39 -11.80
CA ASP A 43 10.05 20.85 -11.00
C ASP A 43 10.44 21.04 -9.52
N ALA A 44 11.27 20.16 -8.96
CA ALA A 44 11.81 20.31 -7.61
C ALA A 44 12.78 21.49 -7.52
N ALA A 45 13.64 21.69 -8.54
CA ALA A 45 14.52 22.85 -8.61
C ALA A 45 13.73 24.16 -8.69
N ASN A 46 12.61 24.19 -9.41
CA ASN A 46 11.75 25.35 -9.49
C ASN A 46 11.01 25.65 -8.18
N ARG A 47 10.57 24.63 -7.45
CA ARG A 47 9.96 24.79 -6.10
C ARG A 47 10.97 25.34 -5.08
N LEU A 48 12.26 24.98 -5.22
CA LEU A 48 13.35 25.41 -4.34
C LEU A 48 14.20 26.54 -4.93
N GLY A 49 13.71 27.22 -5.98
CA GLY A 49 14.49 28.19 -6.77
C GLY A 49 15.04 29.39 -6.01
N THR A 50 14.52 29.67 -4.80
CA THR A 50 15.04 30.73 -3.91
C THR A 50 16.16 30.26 -2.99
N ILE A 51 16.43 28.95 -2.91
CA ILE A 51 17.43 28.37 -2.02
C ILE A 51 18.72 28.11 -2.79
N THR A 52 19.83 28.73 -2.33
CA THR A 52 21.15 28.56 -2.95
C THR A 52 21.72 27.15 -2.75
N ALA A 53 22.70 26.77 -3.57
CA ALA A 53 23.37 25.48 -3.42
C ALA A 53 24.05 25.33 -2.05
N ALA A 54 24.59 26.40 -1.49
CA ALA A 54 25.18 26.42 -0.13
C ALA A 54 24.12 26.11 0.93
N GLN A 55 22.97 26.77 0.88
CA GLN A 55 21.86 26.52 1.82
C GLN A 55 21.33 25.09 1.73
N LYS A 56 21.24 24.51 0.51
CA LYS A 56 20.87 23.10 0.34
C LYS A 56 21.88 22.16 1.00
N ALA A 57 23.17 22.47 0.89
CA ALA A 57 24.22 21.70 1.53
C ALA A 57 24.16 21.80 3.07
N GLU A 58 23.88 22.99 3.61
CA GLU A 58 23.69 23.20 5.06
C GLU A 58 22.54 22.37 5.60
N VAL A 59 21.39 22.36 4.94
CA VAL A 59 20.22 21.50 5.35
C VAL A 59 20.59 20.03 5.36
N LEU A 60 21.34 19.53 4.37
CA LEU A 60 21.79 18.14 4.33
C LEU A 60 22.78 17.82 5.45
N ILE A 61 23.69 18.76 5.77
CA ILE A 61 24.64 18.60 6.87
C ILE A 61 23.90 18.60 8.22
N GLU A 62 22.91 19.47 8.41
CA GLU A 62 22.06 19.48 9.59
C GLU A 62 21.28 18.16 9.76
N ALA A 63 20.84 17.55 8.67
CA ALA A 63 20.15 16.25 8.69
C ALA A 63 21.08 15.07 9.03
N LEU A 64 22.40 15.19 8.85
CA LEU A 64 23.35 14.10 8.97
C LEU A 64 23.33 13.36 10.32
N PRO A 65 23.27 14.03 11.51
CA PRO A 65 23.17 13.34 12.79
C PRO A 65 21.93 12.46 12.91
N TYR A 66 20.81 12.89 12.32
CA TYR A 66 19.56 12.14 12.32
C TYR A 66 19.68 10.91 11.38
N LEU A 67 20.26 11.08 10.20
CA LEU A 67 20.50 9.98 9.27
C LEU A 67 21.40 8.91 9.91
N GLN A 68 22.48 9.32 10.58
CA GLN A 68 23.38 8.42 11.31
C GLN A 68 22.67 7.70 12.46
N ARG A 69 21.85 8.43 13.24
CA ARG A 69 21.10 7.87 14.38
C ARG A 69 20.11 6.81 13.95
N PHE A 70 19.42 6.99 12.83
CA PHE A 70 18.36 6.12 12.36
C PHE A 70 18.80 5.15 11.26
N TRP A 71 20.09 5.16 10.91
CA TRP A 71 20.64 4.20 9.96
C TRP A 71 20.34 2.76 10.40
N ASP A 72 19.87 1.95 9.46
CA ASP A 72 19.50 0.53 9.66
C ASP A 72 18.45 0.27 10.76
N LYS A 73 17.70 1.30 11.16
CA LYS A 73 16.61 1.15 12.11
C LYS A 73 15.29 0.87 11.39
N ASN A 74 14.46 0.01 12.02
CA ASN A 74 13.09 -0.20 11.59
C ASN A 74 12.23 0.98 12.07
N ILE A 75 11.65 1.71 11.12
CA ILE A 75 10.81 2.88 11.39
C ILE A 75 9.37 2.52 11.00
N VAL A 76 8.48 2.44 11.99
CA VAL A 76 7.06 2.19 11.74
C VAL A 76 6.37 3.52 11.45
N VAL A 77 5.79 3.62 10.25
CA VAL A 77 5.07 4.80 9.79
C VAL A 77 3.59 4.46 9.65
N LYS A 78 2.73 5.15 10.41
CA LYS A 78 1.28 5.02 10.26
C LYS A 78 0.79 5.88 9.10
N TYR A 79 0.14 5.25 8.12
CA TYR A 79 -0.48 5.91 6.98
C TYR A 79 -2.00 5.90 7.12
N GLY A 80 -2.63 7.09 7.08
CA GLY A 80 -4.08 7.20 7.25
C GLY A 80 -4.56 8.65 7.22
N GLY A 81 -5.87 8.84 7.41
CA GLY A 81 -6.50 10.16 7.37
C GLY A 81 -6.49 10.78 5.98
N ASN A 82 -6.29 12.09 5.89
CA ASN A 82 -6.34 12.85 4.64
C ASN A 82 -5.26 12.42 3.63
N ALA A 83 -4.11 11.94 4.11
CA ALA A 83 -3.05 11.41 3.24
C ALA A 83 -3.48 10.20 2.40
N MET A 84 -4.59 9.53 2.77
CA MET A 84 -5.14 8.41 1.98
C MET A 84 -6.20 8.84 0.96
N THR A 85 -6.65 10.08 0.97
CA THR A 85 -7.76 10.57 0.13
C THR A 85 -7.33 11.66 -0.83
N ASP A 86 -6.25 12.37 -0.55
CA ASP A 86 -5.68 13.41 -1.39
C ASP A 86 -4.53 12.83 -2.23
N VAL A 87 -4.65 12.95 -3.56
CA VAL A 87 -3.68 12.38 -4.50
C VAL A 87 -2.28 12.98 -4.35
N SER A 88 -2.21 14.31 -4.10
CA SER A 88 -0.91 14.99 -3.90
C SER A 88 -0.21 14.47 -2.65
N LEU A 89 -0.96 14.32 -1.54
CA LEU A 89 -0.42 13.79 -0.28
C LEU A 89 -0.03 12.31 -0.38
N GLN A 90 -0.70 11.54 -1.25
CA GLN A 90 -0.33 10.15 -1.52
C GLN A 90 1.03 10.05 -2.25
N GLU A 91 1.24 10.92 -3.24
CA GLU A 91 2.50 10.99 -3.99
C GLU A 91 3.65 11.45 -3.09
N ASP A 92 3.47 12.52 -2.33
CA ASP A 92 4.44 13.04 -1.38
C ASP A 92 4.82 11.98 -0.33
N PHE A 93 3.82 11.27 0.23
CA PHE A 93 4.06 10.17 1.15
C PHE A 93 4.92 9.05 0.55
N ALA A 94 4.63 8.66 -0.69
CA ALA A 94 5.40 7.60 -1.35
C ALA A 94 6.85 8.02 -1.64
N GLU A 95 7.07 9.30 -1.97
CA GLU A 95 8.40 9.88 -2.12
C GLU A 95 9.16 9.91 -0.80
N ASP A 96 8.50 10.31 0.30
CA ASP A 96 9.08 10.32 1.66
C ASP A 96 9.50 8.92 2.13
N ILE A 97 8.63 7.92 1.96
CA ILE A 97 8.97 6.52 2.31
C ILE A 97 10.14 6.01 1.48
N THR A 98 10.18 6.36 0.21
CA THR A 98 11.28 5.99 -0.68
C THR A 98 12.57 6.68 -0.24
N LEU A 99 12.51 7.95 0.14
CA LEU A 99 13.66 8.70 0.68
C LEU A 99 14.19 8.05 1.97
N LEU A 100 13.31 7.73 2.95
CA LEU A 100 13.71 7.06 4.18
C LEU A 100 14.50 5.77 3.89
N LYS A 101 14.05 4.98 2.90
CA LYS A 101 14.77 3.77 2.50
C LYS A 101 16.10 4.07 1.84
N LEU A 102 16.17 5.07 0.99
CA LEU A 102 17.40 5.46 0.28
C LEU A 102 18.49 5.99 1.25
N VAL A 103 18.10 6.67 2.32
CA VAL A 103 19.04 7.15 3.34
C VAL A 103 19.39 6.10 4.40
N GLY A 104 19.03 4.83 4.18
CA GLY A 104 19.48 3.69 4.97
C GLY A 104 18.56 3.26 6.11
N MET A 105 17.36 3.81 6.22
CA MET A 105 16.35 3.35 7.17
C MET A 105 15.55 2.16 6.61
N ASN A 106 14.85 1.42 7.48
CA ASN A 106 13.95 0.33 7.09
C ASN A 106 12.48 0.73 7.42
N PRO A 107 11.79 1.46 6.54
CA PRO A 107 10.41 1.87 6.78
C PRO A 107 9.45 0.68 6.69
N VAL A 108 8.56 0.59 7.68
CA VAL A 108 7.42 -0.33 7.72
C VAL A 108 6.15 0.49 7.77
N VAL A 109 5.38 0.48 6.69
CA VAL A 109 4.13 1.23 6.60
C VAL A 109 2.99 0.42 7.18
N VAL A 110 2.26 1.00 8.14
CA VAL A 110 1.04 0.43 8.71
C VAL A 110 -0.13 1.33 8.34
N HIS A 111 -1.09 0.80 7.62
CA HIS A 111 -2.21 1.57 7.09
C HIS A 111 -3.57 1.16 7.65
N GLY A 112 -4.54 2.07 7.60
CA GLY A 112 -5.96 1.80 7.79
C GLY A 112 -6.69 1.70 6.44
N GLY A 113 -8.02 1.93 6.46
CA GLY A 113 -8.87 1.88 5.26
C GLY A 113 -10.35 2.00 5.60
N GLY A 114 -10.69 2.65 6.72
CA GLY A 114 -12.08 2.81 7.18
C GLY A 114 -13.01 3.39 6.11
N PRO A 115 -12.68 4.50 5.45
CA PRO A 115 -13.49 5.06 4.37
C PRO A 115 -13.70 4.11 3.20
N GLN A 116 -12.65 3.39 2.78
CA GLN A 116 -12.69 2.43 1.68
C GLN A 116 -13.58 1.22 2.02
N ILE A 117 -13.48 0.72 3.27
CA ILE A 117 -14.36 -0.33 3.79
C ILE A 117 -15.83 0.12 3.76
N ASN A 118 -16.12 1.33 4.28
CA ASN A 118 -17.47 1.88 4.25
C ASN A 118 -18.02 2.01 2.82
N SER A 119 -17.19 2.49 1.90
CA SER A 119 -17.55 2.63 0.48
C SER A 119 -17.92 1.26 -0.14
N LEU A 120 -17.15 0.21 0.14
CA LEU A 120 -17.46 -1.11 -0.40
C LEU A 120 -18.68 -1.72 0.25
N LEU A 121 -18.84 -1.63 1.58
CA LEU A 121 -20.04 -2.08 2.30
C LEU A 121 -21.29 -1.41 1.72
N SER A 122 -21.28 -0.09 1.54
CA SER A 122 -22.40 0.64 0.95
C SER A 122 -22.74 0.16 -0.47
N LYS A 123 -21.74 -0.15 -1.31
CA LYS A 123 -21.97 -0.69 -2.66
C LYS A 123 -22.65 -2.05 -2.68
N ILE A 124 -22.45 -2.87 -1.65
CA ILE A 124 -23.12 -4.18 -1.52
C ILE A 124 -24.41 -4.10 -0.68
N GLY A 125 -24.88 -2.87 -0.35
CA GLY A 125 -26.12 -2.66 0.38
C GLY A 125 -26.03 -2.94 1.89
N LYS A 126 -24.84 -2.95 2.47
CA LYS A 126 -24.58 -3.21 3.89
C LYS A 126 -24.09 -1.95 4.58
N GLU A 127 -24.66 -1.63 5.75
CA GLU A 127 -24.22 -0.53 6.59
C GLU A 127 -23.28 -1.02 7.69
N GLY A 128 -22.17 -0.29 7.88
CA GLY A 128 -21.22 -0.57 8.96
C GLY A 128 -21.76 -0.12 10.31
N GLN A 129 -21.86 -1.03 11.27
CA GLN A 129 -22.21 -0.71 12.65
C GLN A 129 -20.97 -0.44 13.49
N PHE A 130 -21.10 0.51 14.45
CA PHE A 130 -19.99 0.88 15.34
C PHE A 130 -20.46 0.91 16.79
N ILE A 131 -19.68 0.34 17.69
CA ILE A 131 -19.88 0.40 19.14
C ILE A 131 -18.62 1.01 19.75
N GLN A 132 -18.77 2.12 20.45
CA GLN A 132 -17.65 2.87 21.06
C GLN A 132 -16.50 3.21 20.08
N GLY A 133 -16.85 3.53 18.82
CA GLY A 133 -15.88 3.82 17.77
C GLY A 133 -15.23 2.60 17.11
N MET A 134 -15.55 1.40 17.57
CA MET A 134 -15.08 0.14 16.97
C MET A 134 -16.15 -0.46 16.07
N ARG A 135 -15.74 -0.90 14.88
CA ARG A 135 -16.65 -1.55 13.93
C ARG A 135 -17.09 -2.91 14.48
N VAL A 136 -18.40 -3.14 14.45
CA VAL A 136 -18.94 -4.49 14.64
C VAL A 136 -18.65 -5.27 13.37
N THR A 137 -17.85 -6.32 13.49
CA THR A 137 -17.36 -7.10 12.35
C THR A 137 -17.93 -8.51 12.46
N ASP A 138 -18.97 -8.79 11.68
CA ASP A 138 -19.46 -10.14 11.40
C ASP A 138 -18.63 -10.79 10.28
N ASP A 139 -18.88 -12.05 9.97
CA ASP A 139 -18.07 -12.82 9.03
C ASP A 139 -18.09 -12.19 7.63
N GLU A 140 -19.24 -11.75 7.13
CA GLU A 140 -19.36 -11.08 5.84
C GLU A 140 -18.63 -9.71 5.82
N THR A 141 -18.74 -8.96 6.92
CA THR A 141 -17.98 -7.70 7.07
C THR A 141 -16.48 -7.98 7.15
N LEU A 142 -16.07 -9.09 7.76
CA LEU A 142 -14.67 -9.47 7.84
C LEU A 142 -14.09 -9.75 6.45
N ASP A 143 -14.82 -10.46 5.59
CA ASP A 143 -14.42 -10.70 4.20
C ASP A 143 -14.23 -9.38 3.43
N VAL A 144 -15.16 -8.44 3.59
CA VAL A 144 -15.05 -7.11 2.99
C VAL A 144 -13.82 -6.35 3.51
N VAL A 145 -13.58 -6.38 4.82
CA VAL A 145 -12.40 -5.75 5.44
C VAL A 145 -11.11 -6.33 4.87
N GLU A 146 -11.04 -7.64 4.73
CA GLU A 146 -9.87 -8.33 4.18
C GLU A 146 -9.64 -7.97 2.70
N MET A 147 -10.68 -8.02 1.88
CA MET A 147 -10.60 -7.61 0.46
C MET A 147 -10.13 -6.16 0.31
N VAL A 148 -10.66 -5.25 1.12
CA VAL A 148 -10.33 -3.83 1.03
C VAL A 148 -8.92 -3.57 1.54
N LEU A 149 -8.57 -4.05 2.72
CA LEU A 149 -7.27 -3.75 3.32
C LEU A 149 -6.14 -4.46 2.59
N GLY A 150 -6.27 -5.76 2.34
CA GLY A 150 -5.23 -6.55 1.68
C GLY A 150 -5.17 -6.37 0.17
N GLY A 151 -6.34 -6.33 -0.48
CA GLY A 151 -6.43 -6.29 -1.94
C GLY A 151 -6.40 -4.88 -2.54
N LEU A 152 -7.13 -3.92 -1.97
CA LEU A 152 -7.22 -2.58 -2.53
C LEU A 152 -6.14 -1.66 -1.93
N VAL A 153 -6.26 -1.32 -0.66
CA VAL A 153 -5.44 -0.28 -0.02
C VAL A 153 -3.96 -0.68 0.03
N ASN A 154 -3.66 -1.90 0.44
CA ASN A 154 -2.29 -2.40 0.50
C ASN A 154 -1.61 -2.36 -0.87
N GLN A 155 -2.28 -2.86 -1.92
CA GLN A 155 -1.74 -2.89 -3.28
C GLN A 155 -1.61 -1.50 -3.90
N GLU A 156 -2.49 -0.56 -3.56
CA GLU A 156 -2.37 0.84 -3.97
C GLU A 156 -1.12 1.49 -3.37
N ILE A 157 -0.88 1.33 -2.07
CA ILE A 157 0.32 1.85 -1.39
C ILE A 157 1.59 1.24 -1.99
N VAL A 158 1.62 -0.08 -2.19
CA VAL A 158 2.74 -0.77 -2.85
C VAL A 158 3.00 -0.19 -4.24
N SER A 159 1.95 0.04 -5.02
CA SER A 159 2.05 0.63 -6.36
C SER A 159 2.60 2.06 -6.33
N LEU A 160 2.14 2.89 -5.38
CA LEU A 160 2.60 4.27 -5.21
C LEU A 160 4.10 4.33 -4.86
N ILE A 161 4.54 3.56 -3.87
CA ILE A 161 5.96 3.50 -3.48
C ILE A 161 6.83 2.98 -4.62
N ASN A 162 6.37 1.97 -5.37
CA ASN A 162 7.10 1.45 -6.51
C ASN A 162 7.18 2.45 -7.67
N LYS A 163 6.14 3.27 -7.89
CA LYS A 163 6.16 4.38 -8.86
C LYS A 163 7.13 5.49 -8.44
N ALA A 164 7.24 5.78 -7.16
CA ALA A 164 8.21 6.73 -6.60
C ALA A 164 9.67 6.22 -6.64
N GLY A 165 9.91 5.01 -7.15
CA GLY A 165 11.24 4.42 -7.30
C GLY A 165 11.67 3.53 -6.14
N GLY A 166 10.82 3.31 -5.14
CA GLY A 166 11.02 2.34 -4.07
C GLY A 166 10.83 0.89 -4.55
N LYS A 167 11.02 -0.05 -3.63
CA LYS A 167 10.70 -1.48 -3.82
C LYS A 167 9.92 -1.94 -2.60
N ALA A 168 8.61 -1.86 -2.69
CA ALA A 168 7.70 -2.25 -1.61
C ALA A 168 7.09 -3.63 -1.86
N VAL A 169 6.84 -4.35 -0.79
CA VAL A 169 6.06 -5.59 -0.75
C VAL A 169 4.95 -5.39 0.27
N GLY A 170 3.72 -5.74 -0.11
CA GLY A 170 2.57 -5.70 0.79
C GLY A 170 2.39 -7.03 1.50
N LEU A 171 2.11 -6.96 2.81
CA LEU A 171 1.81 -8.10 3.65
C LEU A 171 0.49 -7.88 4.38
N THR A 172 -0.17 -8.95 4.74
CA THR A 172 -1.35 -8.98 5.62
C THR A 172 -1.03 -9.77 6.89
N GLY A 173 -1.84 -9.66 7.92
CA GLY A 173 -1.65 -10.43 9.16
C GLY A 173 -1.71 -11.94 8.97
N LYS A 174 -2.31 -12.43 7.88
CA LYS A 174 -2.39 -13.86 7.52
C LYS A 174 -1.09 -14.39 6.93
N ASP A 175 -0.27 -13.53 6.30
CA ASP A 175 1.00 -13.93 5.72
C ASP A 175 1.94 -14.45 6.83
N GLY A 176 2.40 -15.68 6.69
CA GLY A 176 3.25 -16.32 7.68
C GLY A 176 2.60 -16.48 9.07
N ASN A 177 1.28 -16.31 9.21
CA ASN A 177 0.57 -16.36 10.49
C ASN A 177 1.12 -15.40 11.56
N PHE A 178 1.65 -14.23 11.17
CA PHE A 178 2.35 -13.38 12.13
C PHE A 178 1.43 -12.52 13.01
N ILE A 179 0.12 -12.36 12.66
CA ILE A 179 -0.86 -11.67 13.51
C ILE A 179 -2.01 -12.62 13.85
N HIS A 180 -2.11 -12.97 15.13
CA HIS A 180 -3.23 -13.72 15.66
C HIS A 180 -4.21 -12.78 16.34
N ALA A 181 -5.50 -12.91 16.00
CA ALA A 181 -6.56 -12.10 16.57
C ALA A 181 -7.62 -12.98 17.28
N ARG A 182 -8.23 -12.43 18.30
CA ARG A 182 -9.41 -13.00 18.94
C ARG A 182 -10.56 -12.00 18.95
N LYS A 183 -11.79 -12.48 18.87
CA LYS A 183 -12.97 -11.61 18.95
C LYS A 183 -13.00 -10.89 20.29
N MET A 184 -13.10 -9.56 20.23
CA MET A 184 -13.22 -8.72 21.43
C MET A 184 -14.69 -8.58 21.79
N THR A 185 -15.00 -8.79 23.07
CA THR A 185 -16.31 -8.49 23.66
C THR A 185 -16.21 -7.19 24.46
N ILE A 186 -17.10 -6.24 24.17
CA ILE A 186 -17.17 -4.99 24.91
C ILE A 186 -18.19 -5.18 26.02
N PRO A 187 -17.79 -5.07 27.32
CA PRO A 187 -18.76 -5.13 28.41
C PRO A 187 -19.75 -3.95 28.33
N PRO A 188 -21.01 -4.14 28.69
CA PRO A 188 -21.97 -3.06 28.71
C PRO A 188 -21.45 -1.93 29.61
N ARG A 189 -21.56 -0.69 29.11
CA ARG A 189 -21.14 0.50 29.87
C ARG A 189 -21.93 0.56 31.14
N LYS A 190 -21.28 0.47 32.32
CA LYS A 190 -21.94 0.72 33.63
C LYS A 190 -22.46 2.15 33.59
N ILE A 191 -23.77 2.31 33.42
CA ILE A 191 -24.44 3.60 33.55
C ILE A 191 -24.33 3.95 35.03
N SER A 192 -23.59 4.97 35.38
CA SER A 192 -23.46 5.44 36.74
C SER A 192 -24.88 5.85 37.23
N ALA A 193 -25.32 5.30 38.35
CA ALA A 193 -26.62 5.59 38.95
C ALA A 193 -26.89 7.10 39.13
N LYS A 194 -25.86 7.92 39.20
CA LYS A 194 -25.93 9.38 39.24
C LYS A 194 -26.64 10.02 38.03
N LYS A 195 -26.63 9.39 36.88
CA LYS A 195 -27.28 9.93 35.65
C LYS A 195 -28.76 9.58 35.53
N LEU A 196 -29.20 8.57 36.26
CA LEU A 196 -30.63 8.20 36.34
C LEU A 196 -31.40 9.13 37.29
N ILE A 197 -30.75 9.63 38.35
CA ILE A 197 -31.38 10.54 39.33
C ILE A 197 -31.57 11.94 38.71
N SER A 198 -30.62 12.44 37.89
CA SER A 198 -30.74 13.77 37.24
C SER A 198 -31.80 13.79 36.11
N ALA A 199 -32.12 12.64 35.51
CA ALA A 199 -33.13 12.57 34.45
C ALA A 199 -34.59 12.44 35.04
N SER A 200 -34.72 12.01 36.28
CA SER A 200 -36.03 11.93 36.96
C SER A 200 -36.43 13.26 37.60
N SER A 201 -35.48 14.10 38.01
CA SER A 201 -35.76 15.41 38.60
C SER A 201 -36.04 16.54 37.58
N ALA A 202 -35.91 16.29 36.27
CA ALA A 202 -36.22 17.24 35.23
C ALA A 202 -37.63 17.12 34.64
N LYS A 203 -38.50 16.28 35.23
CA LYS A 203 -39.90 16.03 34.81
C LYS A 203 -40.92 16.33 35.91
N SER A 204 -40.57 17.17 36.90
CA SER A 204 -41.51 17.70 37.89
C SER A 204 -41.70 19.18 37.66
#